data_0053f32ece436a3cffd1baf20e718a53
#
_entry.id   0053f32ece436a3cffd1baf20e718a53
#
_cell.length_a   1.000
_cell.length_b   1.000
_cell.length_c   1.000
_cell.angle_alpha   90.00
_cell.angle_beta   90.00
_cell.angle_gamma   90.00
#
_symmetry.space_group_name_H-M   'P 1'
#
loop_
_entity.id
_entity.type
_entity.pdbx_description
1 polymer ?
#
loop_
_entity_poly.entity_id
_entity_poly.type
_entity_poly.pdbx_seq_one_letter_code
_entity_poly.pdbx_strand_id
1 'polypeptide(L)'
;MISLKGEGLSLRDILKKIVIPSVCFPWGIAAFLMFILHFGGDFPDIYSYAQPRLGAAFAVMLIVSFGLFSVFSKDYLKRLLPWAVILPLLWAGTFTWAYGFASLPEKKHLGDYYVLGALLFSLPYVYTIGLMKCGGYVRAALQVMYGAFSFFMLLFPLIYISYYWRFGGEMDLFALMAVRATHWEEVKEFLSTMGSPLVLGLAIGVLLLLLLAAYVLTQQVGRCAESGEGLLRGSGKKIKVGLIVISILFFGGFIRQIIHVFPINLYRTMNSKGSEFQLLQNFNTNLDKNTAGLKLIDPADGLDEGTHIVIIGESANRDHLKAFTPSYPEGTTPWLSSKVNDPDFSLNYMAYSNFPNTLMSLSYAMTSANQYGDMDLSHAVSMVDAARAAGYRTDWISFQNRSSLSSAGVTLIAERSDASFWEKNYDEYAVDVMKKLPPAKRRVLFINIMGSHYTYLARVPADQRGALGISENDPYYGYDLTAAYTDRVIRDIFEYAKAHMNLKSLVYFSDHGENMEHFHSTSPFFYDMVHIPFFVYLSPDYQAAHPSLMPVLKSHEKRPFTNDLAFDTVTGLWRAKTNFYHAAYDLSSPDYAITMEDAKTFGGKRMVKDDPALAK
;
A
#
# COMPACT_ATOMS: atom_id res chain seq x y z
N MET A 1 8.09 -11.85 -54.76
CA MET A 1 6.81 -12.30 -55.32
C MET A 1 6.36 -13.56 -54.58
N ILE A 2 5.36 -13.43 -53.71
CA ILE A 2 4.77 -14.58 -53.00
C ILE A 2 3.68 -15.11 -53.92
N SER A 3 3.93 -16.25 -54.55
CA SER A 3 2.91 -16.96 -55.30
C SER A 3 1.96 -17.64 -54.32
N LEU A 4 0.81 -17.04 -54.10
CA LEU A 4 -0.34 -17.64 -53.44
C LEU A 4 -1.11 -18.44 -54.52
N LYS A 5 -0.88 -19.77 -54.58
CA LYS A 5 -1.59 -20.72 -55.42
C LYS A 5 -1.85 -20.26 -56.88
N GLY A 6 -0.94 -20.55 -57.79
CA GLY A 6 -1.19 -20.74 -59.24
C GLY A 6 -1.77 -19.58 -60.06
N GLU A 7 -2.43 -18.60 -59.46
CA GLU A 7 -2.90 -17.38 -60.10
C GLU A 7 -2.24 -16.21 -59.41
N GLY A 8 -1.36 -15.49 -60.12
CA GLY A 8 -0.70 -14.30 -59.62
C GLY A 8 -1.74 -13.22 -59.27
N LEU A 9 -1.91 -12.89 -57.99
CA LEU A 9 -2.73 -11.77 -57.56
C LEU A 9 -2.25 -10.49 -58.27
N SER A 10 -3.14 -9.78 -58.94
CA SER A 10 -2.82 -8.48 -59.51
C SER A 10 -2.40 -7.49 -58.43
N LEU A 11 -1.57 -6.51 -58.75
CA LEU A 11 -1.19 -5.43 -57.82
C LEU A 11 -2.43 -4.76 -57.16
N ARG A 12 -3.51 -4.66 -57.96
CA ARG A 12 -4.80 -4.13 -57.52
C ARG A 12 -5.46 -5.04 -56.47
N ASP A 13 -5.35 -6.35 -56.58
CA ASP A 13 -5.88 -7.31 -55.61
C ASP A 13 -5.07 -7.31 -54.32
N ILE A 14 -3.76 -7.20 -54.40
CA ILE A 14 -2.87 -7.05 -53.25
C ILE A 14 -3.23 -5.76 -52.47
N LEU A 15 -3.33 -4.64 -53.17
CA LEU A 15 -3.74 -3.37 -52.57
C LEU A 15 -5.11 -3.45 -51.90
N LYS A 16 -6.14 -3.94 -52.58
CA LYS A 16 -7.51 -4.00 -52.08
C LYS A 16 -7.73 -5.03 -50.97
N LYS A 17 -7.11 -6.21 -51.07
CA LYS A 17 -7.39 -7.36 -50.18
C LYS A 17 -6.47 -7.43 -48.98
N ILE A 18 -5.27 -6.86 -49.09
CA ILE A 18 -4.23 -6.96 -48.05
C ILE A 18 -3.84 -5.59 -47.52
N VAL A 19 -3.32 -4.71 -48.37
CA VAL A 19 -2.72 -3.43 -47.92
C VAL A 19 -3.75 -2.50 -47.31
N ILE A 20 -4.87 -2.25 -48.01
CA ILE A 20 -5.90 -1.32 -47.51
C ILE A 20 -6.49 -1.81 -46.19
N PRO A 21 -6.96 -3.07 -46.03
CA PRO A 21 -7.46 -3.51 -44.73
C PRO A 21 -6.40 -3.51 -43.64
N SER A 22 -5.14 -3.85 -43.97
CA SER A 22 -4.04 -3.84 -42.99
C SER A 22 -3.70 -2.44 -42.47
N VAL A 23 -3.91 -1.41 -43.27
CA VAL A 23 -3.73 0.00 -42.87
C VAL A 23 -4.99 0.55 -42.23
N CYS A 24 -6.16 0.36 -42.83
CA CYS A 24 -7.41 0.95 -42.35
C CYS A 24 -7.83 0.45 -40.96
N PHE A 25 -7.57 -0.82 -40.63
CA PHE A 25 -8.00 -1.41 -39.37
C PHE A 25 -7.22 -0.83 -38.16
N PRO A 26 -5.86 -0.83 -38.18
CA PRO A 26 -5.10 -0.18 -37.10
C PRO A 26 -5.38 1.34 -36.98
N TRP A 27 -5.55 2.02 -38.13
CA TRP A 27 -5.93 3.45 -38.14
C TRP A 27 -7.28 3.70 -37.52
N GLY A 28 -8.27 2.85 -37.75
CA GLY A 28 -9.59 2.95 -37.12
C GLY A 28 -9.50 2.84 -35.60
N ILE A 29 -8.70 1.91 -35.07
CA ILE A 29 -8.52 1.76 -33.62
C ILE A 29 -7.70 2.92 -33.06
N ALA A 30 -6.62 3.33 -33.71
CA ALA A 30 -5.82 4.47 -33.28
C ALA A 30 -6.65 5.76 -33.26
N ALA A 31 -7.48 6.01 -34.31
CA ALA A 31 -8.40 7.15 -34.38
C ALA A 31 -9.46 7.11 -33.27
N PHE A 32 -10.00 5.93 -32.93
CA PHE A 32 -10.96 5.77 -31.85
C PHE A 32 -10.31 6.05 -30.48
N LEU A 33 -9.10 5.53 -30.23
CA LEU A 33 -8.35 5.83 -29.00
C LEU A 33 -8.01 7.31 -28.91
N MET A 34 -7.58 7.93 -30.01
CA MET A 34 -7.32 9.37 -30.07
C MET A 34 -8.59 10.21 -29.89
N PHE A 35 -9.72 9.76 -30.43
CA PHE A 35 -11.02 10.40 -30.21
C PHE A 35 -11.41 10.37 -28.72
N ILE A 36 -11.30 9.21 -28.07
CA ILE A 36 -11.55 9.11 -26.62
C ILE A 36 -10.62 10.06 -25.87
N LEU A 37 -9.33 10.08 -26.21
CA LEU A 37 -8.35 10.96 -25.59
C LEU A 37 -8.64 12.44 -25.82
N HIS A 38 -9.21 12.82 -26.95
CA HIS A 38 -9.47 14.23 -27.29
C HIS A 38 -10.73 14.81 -26.63
N PHE A 39 -11.76 14.00 -26.41
CA PHE A 39 -13.06 14.48 -25.91
C PHE A 39 -13.29 14.25 -24.42
N GLY A 40 -12.37 13.64 -23.72
CA GLY A 40 -12.54 13.24 -22.31
C GLY A 40 -12.00 14.19 -21.23
N GLY A 41 -11.47 15.36 -21.52
CA GLY A 41 -10.99 16.29 -20.51
C GLY A 41 -9.57 16.87 -20.74
N ASP A 42 -8.84 17.33 -19.73
CA ASP A 42 -7.52 17.98 -19.79
C ASP A 42 -6.39 17.07 -20.33
N PHE A 43 -6.48 16.78 -21.63
CA PHE A 43 -5.65 15.80 -22.32
C PHE A 43 -4.30 16.22 -22.90
N PRO A 44 -3.89 17.51 -22.95
CA PRO A 44 -2.62 17.88 -23.57
C PRO A 44 -1.42 17.11 -23.03
N ASP A 45 -1.39 16.90 -21.71
CA ASP A 45 -0.27 16.22 -21.06
C ASP A 45 -0.28 14.70 -21.29
N ILE A 46 -1.46 14.06 -21.20
CA ILE A 46 -1.59 12.61 -21.46
C ILE A 46 -1.18 12.29 -22.89
N TYR A 47 -1.59 13.13 -23.84
CA TYR A 47 -1.25 12.93 -25.25
C TYR A 47 0.26 12.93 -25.50
N SER A 48 0.97 13.86 -24.90
CA SER A 48 2.45 13.96 -25.02
C SER A 48 3.16 12.72 -24.47
N TYR A 49 2.68 12.14 -23.38
CA TYR A 49 3.26 10.91 -22.79
C TYR A 49 2.84 9.63 -23.50
N ALA A 50 1.60 9.53 -23.97
CA ALA A 50 1.07 8.34 -24.63
C ALA A 50 1.52 8.22 -26.10
N GLN A 51 1.82 9.32 -26.77
CA GLN A 51 2.08 9.37 -28.21
C GLN A 51 3.18 8.41 -28.71
N PRO A 52 4.39 8.32 -28.10
CA PRO A 52 5.41 7.40 -28.57
C PRO A 52 4.99 5.92 -28.44
N ARG A 53 4.27 5.58 -27.38
CA ARG A 53 3.78 4.21 -27.12
C ARG A 53 2.58 3.87 -27.99
N LEU A 54 1.72 4.85 -28.24
CA LEU A 54 0.61 4.70 -29.19
C LEU A 54 1.14 4.43 -30.61
N GLY A 55 2.21 5.10 -31.03
CA GLY A 55 2.91 4.81 -32.29
C GLY A 55 3.46 3.37 -32.34
N ALA A 56 4.05 2.89 -31.25
CA ALA A 56 4.51 1.51 -31.14
C ALA A 56 3.36 0.49 -31.20
N ALA A 57 2.24 0.75 -30.50
CA ALA A 57 1.03 -0.06 -30.55
C ALA A 57 0.47 -0.14 -31.99
N PHE A 58 0.41 1.01 -32.65
CA PHE A 58 -0.01 1.11 -34.04
C PHE A 58 0.90 0.29 -34.97
N ALA A 59 2.23 0.40 -34.83
CA ALA A 59 3.19 -0.37 -35.63
C ALA A 59 3.01 -1.91 -35.44
N VAL A 60 2.82 -2.36 -34.19
CA VAL A 60 2.55 -3.77 -33.87
C VAL A 60 1.26 -4.22 -34.53
N MET A 61 0.17 -3.46 -34.43
CA MET A 61 -1.11 -3.81 -35.06
C MET A 61 -1.02 -3.82 -36.58
N LEU A 62 -0.26 -2.89 -37.18
CA LEU A 62 -0.03 -2.85 -38.64
C LEU A 62 0.68 -4.11 -39.12
N ILE A 63 1.81 -4.47 -38.47
CA ILE A 63 2.59 -5.66 -38.83
C ILE A 63 1.76 -6.93 -38.71
N VAL A 64 1.04 -7.07 -37.57
CA VAL A 64 0.18 -8.24 -37.34
C VAL A 64 -0.97 -8.28 -38.33
N SER A 65 -1.66 -7.17 -38.58
CA SER A 65 -2.76 -7.12 -39.56
C SER A 65 -2.28 -7.47 -40.95
N PHE A 66 -1.14 -6.95 -41.39
CA PHE A 66 -0.54 -7.30 -42.68
C PHE A 66 -0.24 -8.79 -42.77
N GLY A 67 0.39 -9.39 -41.77
CA GLY A 67 0.65 -10.82 -41.68
C GLY A 67 -0.63 -11.67 -41.77
N LEU A 68 -1.65 -11.27 -40.99
CA LEU A 68 -2.93 -11.98 -40.91
C LEU A 68 -3.70 -11.91 -42.26
N PHE A 69 -3.82 -10.72 -42.86
CA PHE A 69 -4.51 -10.55 -44.14
C PHE A 69 -3.77 -11.21 -45.30
N SER A 70 -2.45 -11.46 -45.15
CA SER A 70 -1.66 -12.18 -46.14
C SER A 70 -1.86 -13.72 -46.08
N VAL A 71 -2.27 -14.24 -44.93
CA VAL A 71 -2.35 -15.69 -44.68
C VAL A 71 -3.78 -16.20 -44.59
N PHE A 72 -4.68 -15.44 -43.98
CA PHE A 72 -6.04 -15.87 -43.69
C PHE A 72 -7.07 -15.26 -44.61
N SER A 73 -8.17 -16.00 -44.84
CA SER A 73 -9.31 -15.48 -45.58
C SER A 73 -10.02 -14.38 -44.79
N LYS A 74 -10.65 -13.45 -45.51
CA LYS A 74 -11.44 -12.36 -44.93
C LYS A 74 -12.56 -12.88 -44.01
N ASP A 75 -13.17 -13.99 -44.34
CA ASP A 75 -14.26 -14.58 -43.55
C ASP A 75 -13.76 -15.18 -42.24
N TYR A 76 -12.59 -15.79 -42.25
CA TYR A 76 -11.95 -16.27 -41.02
C TYR A 76 -11.62 -15.10 -40.07
N LEU A 77 -11.01 -14.04 -40.59
CA LEU A 77 -10.67 -12.86 -39.83
C LEU A 77 -11.89 -12.19 -39.22
N LYS A 78 -12.98 -12.09 -39.97
CA LYS A 78 -14.26 -11.56 -39.49
C LYS A 78 -14.88 -12.38 -38.34
N ARG A 79 -14.79 -13.71 -38.41
CA ARG A 79 -15.33 -14.60 -37.37
C ARG A 79 -14.54 -14.48 -36.05
N LEU A 80 -13.23 -14.29 -36.14
CA LEU A 80 -12.37 -14.18 -34.95
C LEU A 80 -12.38 -12.78 -34.32
N LEU A 81 -12.64 -11.74 -35.12
CA LEU A 81 -12.59 -10.34 -34.71
C LEU A 81 -13.39 -10.01 -33.43
N PRO A 82 -14.66 -10.44 -33.29
CA PRO A 82 -15.43 -10.14 -32.07
C PRO A 82 -14.75 -10.64 -30.80
N TRP A 83 -14.07 -11.77 -30.86
CA TRP A 83 -13.38 -12.38 -29.73
C TRP A 83 -11.99 -11.79 -29.51
N ALA A 84 -11.36 -11.27 -30.56
CA ALA A 84 -10.05 -10.63 -30.46
C ALA A 84 -10.09 -9.24 -29.86
N VAL A 85 -11.23 -8.52 -29.89
CA VAL A 85 -11.35 -7.15 -29.37
C VAL A 85 -11.73 -7.07 -27.90
N ILE A 86 -12.23 -8.15 -27.29
CA ILE A 86 -12.75 -8.12 -25.91
C ILE A 86 -11.67 -7.70 -24.91
N LEU A 87 -10.56 -8.43 -24.85
CA LEU A 87 -9.48 -8.14 -23.90
C LEU A 87 -8.80 -6.79 -24.19
N PRO A 88 -8.46 -6.43 -25.44
CA PRO A 88 -7.91 -5.12 -25.74
C PRO A 88 -8.80 -3.96 -25.31
N LEU A 89 -10.11 -4.03 -25.58
CA LEU A 89 -11.05 -2.98 -25.19
C LEU A 89 -11.17 -2.87 -23.68
N LEU A 90 -11.21 -4.00 -22.98
CA LEU A 90 -11.26 -3.99 -21.50
C LEU A 90 -10.01 -3.33 -20.93
N TRP A 91 -8.79 -3.74 -21.33
CA TRP A 91 -7.55 -3.18 -20.80
C TRP A 91 -7.32 -1.73 -21.22
N ALA A 92 -7.37 -1.44 -22.51
CA ALA A 92 -7.19 -0.07 -22.97
C ALA A 92 -8.27 0.86 -22.44
N GLY A 93 -9.53 0.41 -22.40
CA GLY A 93 -10.65 1.17 -21.83
C GLY A 93 -10.49 1.47 -20.35
N THR A 94 -10.18 0.44 -19.54
CA THR A 94 -9.95 0.60 -18.09
C THR A 94 -8.87 1.64 -17.79
N PHE A 95 -7.71 1.51 -18.40
CA PHE A 95 -6.58 2.37 -18.08
C PHE A 95 -6.68 3.73 -18.76
N THR A 96 -7.36 3.85 -19.92
CA THR A 96 -7.73 5.16 -20.47
C THR A 96 -8.68 5.90 -19.53
N TRP A 97 -9.66 5.18 -18.97
CA TRP A 97 -10.55 5.77 -17.97
C TRP A 97 -9.78 6.19 -16.71
N ALA A 98 -8.95 5.31 -16.14
CA ALA A 98 -8.23 5.59 -14.90
C ALA A 98 -7.25 6.77 -15.05
N TYR A 99 -6.41 6.76 -16.05
CA TYR A 99 -5.40 7.81 -16.25
C TYR A 99 -5.91 9.03 -17.02
N GLY A 100 -6.97 8.88 -17.79
CA GLY A 100 -7.58 9.94 -18.56
C GLY A 100 -8.66 10.70 -17.81
N PHE A 101 -9.73 10.02 -17.46
CA PHE A 101 -10.92 10.63 -16.87
C PHE A 101 -10.83 10.77 -15.36
N ALA A 102 -10.21 9.80 -14.68
CA ALA A 102 -10.04 9.84 -13.24
C ALA A 102 -8.79 10.60 -12.78
N SER A 103 -8.00 11.14 -13.71
CA SER A 103 -6.86 12.04 -13.45
C SER A 103 -5.76 11.47 -12.54
N LEU A 104 -5.49 10.16 -12.62
CA LEU A 104 -4.40 9.55 -11.87
C LEU A 104 -3.02 10.14 -12.24
N PRO A 105 -2.08 10.30 -11.27
CA PRO A 105 -0.87 11.07 -11.47
C PRO A 105 0.16 10.43 -12.41
N GLU A 106 0.22 9.10 -12.53
CA GLU A 106 1.26 8.38 -13.29
C GLU A 106 0.91 8.15 -14.77
N LYS A 107 0.45 9.20 -15.45
CA LYS A 107 -0.02 9.19 -16.86
C LYS A 107 0.97 8.57 -17.86
N LYS A 108 2.28 8.57 -17.54
CA LYS A 108 3.34 7.99 -18.38
C LYS A 108 3.15 6.48 -18.69
N HIS A 109 2.43 5.76 -17.83
CA HIS A 109 2.19 4.33 -18.01
C HIS A 109 1.08 4.00 -19.01
N LEU A 110 0.24 4.95 -19.39
CA LEU A 110 -0.89 4.71 -20.31
C LEU A 110 -0.43 4.08 -21.64
N GLY A 111 0.71 4.53 -22.17
CA GLY A 111 1.28 3.98 -23.40
C GLY A 111 1.60 2.49 -23.32
N ASP A 112 2.00 1.98 -22.15
CA ASP A 112 2.29 0.56 -21.95
C ASP A 112 1.02 -0.29 -22.04
N TYR A 113 -0.12 0.23 -21.56
CA TYR A 113 -1.42 -0.45 -21.67
C TYR A 113 -1.95 -0.47 -23.12
N TYR A 114 -1.65 0.55 -23.93
CA TYR A 114 -1.99 0.53 -25.37
C TYR A 114 -1.17 -0.48 -26.15
N VAL A 115 0.12 -0.61 -25.86
CA VAL A 115 0.97 -1.67 -26.45
C VAL A 115 0.47 -3.05 -26.02
N LEU A 116 0.11 -3.23 -24.75
CA LEU A 116 -0.50 -4.47 -24.28
C LEU A 116 -1.82 -4.76 -25.02
N GLY A 117 -2.68 -3.75 -25.19
CA GLY A 117 -3.93 -3.87 -25.94
C GLY A 117 -3.71 -4.37 -27.37
N ALA A 118 -2.71 -3.82 -28.08
CA ALA A 118 -2.35 -4.27 -29.42
C ALA A 118 -1.87 -5.73 -29.45
N LEU A 119 -1.10 -6.14 -28.44
CA LEU A 119 -0.65 -7.52 -28.30
C LEU A 119 -1.81 -8.47 -27.93
N LEU A 120 -2.69 -8.06 -27.04
CA LEU A 120 -3.89 -8.83 -26.67
C LEU A 120 -4.84 -9.01 -27.87
N PHE A 121 -4.97 -7.99 -28.73
CA PHE A 121 -5.69 -8.09 -29.98
C PHE A 121 -5.11 -9.18 -30.92
N SER A 122 -3.79 -9.25 -30.97
CA SER A 122 -3.07 -10.18 -31.85
C SER A 122 -3.06 -11.62 -31.32
N LEU A 123 -3.20 -11.79 -30.00
CA LEU A 123 -3.05 -13.07 -29.32
C LEU A 123 -4.01 -14.17 -29.82
N PRO A 124 -5.33 -13.96 -30.00
CA PRO A 124 -6.24 -14.99 -30.51
C PRO A 124 -5.83 -15.50 -31.87
N TYR A 125 -5.32 -14.64 -32.76
CA TYR A 125 -4.86 -15.02 -34.09
C TYR A 125 -3.62 -15.90 -34.02
N VAL A 126 -2.63 -15.54 -33.23
CA VAL A 126 -1.40 -16.33 -33.03
C VAL A 126 -1.74 -17.66 -32.33
N TYR A 127 -2.62 -17.62 -31.32
CA TYR A 127 -3.07 -18.82 -30.62
C TYR A 127 -3.78 -19.82 -31.54
N THR A 128 -4.67 -19.36 -32.43
CA THR A 128 -5.36 -20.24 -33.39
C THR A 128 -4.40 -20.90 -34.35
N ILE A 129 -3.29 -20.25 -34.74
CA ILE A 129 -2.24 -20.88 -35.55
C ILE A 129 -1.62 -22.09 -34.82
N GLY A 130 -1.37 -21.94 -33.52
CA GLY A 130 -0.90 -23.01 -32.64
C GLY A 130 -1.88 -24.19 -32.60
N LEU A 131 -3.18 -23.89 -32.35
CA LEU A 131 -4.23 -24.91 -32.29
C LEU A 131 -4.41 -25.69 -33.60
N MET A 132 -4.30 -25.02 -34.75
CA MET A 132 -4.40 -25.65 -36.08
C MET A 132 -3.28 -26.66 -36.36
N LYS A 133 -2.18 -26.61 -35.61
CA LYS A 133 -1.00 -27.46 -35.84
C LYS A 133 -0.80 -28.53 -34.78
N CYS A 134 -1.41 -28.38 -33.62
CA CYS A 134 -1.29 -29.30 -32.52
C CYS A 134 -2.54 -30.17 -32.39
N GLY A 135 -2.36 -31.44 -32.07
CA GLY A 135 -3.44 -32.39 -31.80
C GLY A 135 -3.36 -32.97 -30.39
N GLY A 136 -4.37 -33.73 -30.00
CA GLY A 136 -4.40 -34.47 -28.75
C GLY A 136 -4.14 -33.61 -27.48
N TYR A 137 -3.30 -34.11 -26.61
CA TYR A 137 -3.02 -33.48 -25.29
C TYR A 137 -2.40 -32.08 -25.40
N VAL A 138 -1.59 -31.80 -26.43
CA VAL A 138 -0.98 -30.46 -26.61
C VAL A 138 -2.05 -29.43 -26.92
N ARG A 139 -3.04 -29.78 -27.76
CA ARG A 139 -4.17 -28.88 -28.05
C ARG A 139 -4.98 -28.60 -26.78
N ALA A 140 -5.29 -29.65 -25.98
CA ALA A 140 -6.00 -29.50 -24.72
C ALA A 140 -5.22 -28.59 -23.71
N ALA A 141 -3.92 -28.80 -23.58
CA ALA A 141 -3.07 -27.98 -22.74
C ALA A 141 -3.08 -26.50 -23.19
N LEU A 142 -2.96 -26.22 -24.49
CA LEU A 142 -3.05 -24.87 -25.04
C LEU A 142 -4.41 -24.22 -24.77
N GLN A 143 -5.51 -24.97 -24.81
CA GLN A 143 -6.85 -24.47 -24.49
C GLN A 143 -6.97 -24.11 -23.02
N VAL A 144 -6.48 -24.96 -22.11
CA VAL A 144 -6.46 -24.67 -20.66
C VAL A 144 -5.61 -23.43 -20.36
N MET A 145 -4.42 -23.34 -20.96
CA MET A 145 -3.53 -22.17 -20.77
C MET A 145 -4.19 -20.87 -21.26
N TYR A 146 -4.83 -20.89 -22.42
CA TYR A 146 -5.52 -19.72 -22.96
C TYR A 146 -6.74 -19.34 -22.11
N GLY A 147 -7.47 -20.33 -21.58
CA GLY A 147 -8.59 -20.12 -20.68
C GLY A 147 -8.15 -19.47 -19.35
N ALA A 148 -7.12 -20.04 -18.74
CA ALA A 148 -6.53 -19.48 -17.52
C ALA A 148 -6.00 -18.04 -17.75
N PHE A 149 -5.26 -17.84 -18.83
CA PHE A 149 -4.78 -16.51 -19.23
C PHE A 149 -5.94 -15.53 -19.42
N SER A 150 -6.98 -15.91 -20.16
CA SER A 150 -8.16 -15.07 -20.40
C SER A 150 -8.88 -14.72 -19.11
N PHE A 151 -8.99 -15.67 -18.18
CA PHE A 151 -9.57 -15.42 -16.85
C PHE A 151 -8.81 -14.34 -16.10
N PHE A 152 -7.49 -14.43 -16.01
CA PHE A 152 -6.69 -13.39 -15.34
C PHE A 152 -6.75 -12.04 -16.06
N MET A 153 -6.76 -12.05 -17.40
CA MET A 153 -6.88 -10.82 -18.17
C MET A 153 -8.27 -10.16 -18.06
N LEU A 154 -9.30 -10.90 -17.72
CA LEU A 154 -10.62 -10.36 -17.36
C LEU A 154 -10.65 -9.87 -15.90
N LEU A 155 -9.99 -10.60 -15.00
CA LEU A 155 -10.02 -10.32 -13.55
C LEU A 155 -9.24 -9.05 -13.16
N PHE A 156 -8.01 -8.89 -13.68
CA PHE A 156 -7.12 -7.81 -13.22
C PHE A 156 -7.66 -6.39 -13.44
N PRO A 157 -8.26 -6.04 -14.58
CA PRO A 157 -8.90 -4.72 -14.75
C PRO A 157 -10.02 -4.47 -13.76
N LEU A 158 -10.79 -5.51 -13.40
CA LEU A 158 -11.88 -5.38 -12.42
C LEU A 158 -11.33 -5.16 -11.00
N ILE A 159 -10.27 -5.88 -10.62
CA ILE A 159 -9.57 -5.63 -9.35
C ILE A 159 -9.11 -4.17 -9.30
N TYR A 160 -8.47 -3.69 -10.36
CA TYR A 160 -7.95 -2.33 -10.45
C TYR A 160 -9.07 -1.28 -10.32
N ILE A 161 -10.17 -1.41 -11.08
CA ILE A 161 -11.32 -0.51 -11.02
C ILE A 161 -11.97 -0.54 -9.62
N SER A 162 -12.15 -1.73 -9.04
CA SER A 162 -12.75 -1.87 -7.71
C SER A 162 -11.91 -1.20 -6.62
N TYR A 163 -10.58 -1.35 -6.69
CA TYR A 163 -9.66 -0.67 -5.80
C TYR A 163 -9.75 0.85 -5.97
N TYR A 164 -9.68 1.33 -7.21
CA TYR A 164 -9.81 2.75 -7.50
C TYR A 164 -11.14 3.33 -6.98
N TRP A 165 -12.23 2.60 -7.20
CA TRP A 165 -13.57 3.05 -6.77
C TRP A 165 -13.69 3.15 -5.24
N ARG A 166 -12.99 2.25 -4.54
CA ARG A 166 -13.02 2.22 -3.07
C ARG A 166 -12.09 3.26 -2.43
N PHE A 167 -10.90 3.46 -2.99
CA PHE A 167 -9.83 4.25 -2.37
C PHE A 167 -9.54 5.57 -3.09
N GLY A 168 -10.07 5.78 -4.29
CA GLY A 168 -9.90 7.02 -5.07
C GLY A 168 -8.53 7.16 -5.75
N GLY A 169 -7.67 6.12 -5.68
CA GLY A 169 -6.32 6.15 -6.23
C GLY A 169 -5.88 4.85 -6.89
N GLU A 170 -4.67 4.84 -7.44
CA GLU A 170 -4.12 3.63 -8.05
C GLU A 170 -3.63 2.63 -7.00
N MET A 171 -3.69 1.35 -7.35
CA MET A 171 -3.08 0.30 -6.54
C MET A 171 -1.56 0.38 -6.65
N ASP A 172 -0.91 0.78 -5.58
CA ASP A 172 0.53 0.98 -5.51
C ASP A 172 1.26 -0.16 -4.76
N LEU A 173 2.55 0.04 -4.51
CA LEU A 173 3.38 -0.90 -3.78
C LEU A 173 2.83 -1.20 -2.38
N PHE A 174 2.37 -0.16 -1.68
CA PHE A 174 1.88 -0.30 -0.30
C PHE A 174 0.56 -1.05 -0.25
N ALA A 175 -0.33 -0.83 -1.23
CA ALA A 175 -1.56 -1.63 -1.38
C ALA A 175 -1.24 -3.12 -1.58
N LEU A 176 -0.22 -3.46 -2.39
CA LEU A 176 0.22 -4.85 -2.57
C LEU A 176 0.83 -5.43 -1.28
N MET A 177 1.61 -4.63 -0.55
CA MET A 177 2.15 -5.01 0.75
C MET A 177 1.03 -5.26 1.76
N ALA A 178 0.02 -4.40 1.80
CA ALA A 178 -1.17 -4.58 2.65
C ALA A 178 -1.93 -5.86 2.31
N VAL A 179 -2.21 -6.12 1.02
CA VAL A 179 -2.85 -7.38 0.58
C VAL A 179 -2.03 -8.60 1.01
N ARG A 180 -0.70 -8.55 0.87
CA ARG A 180 0.18 -9.63 1.32
C ARG A 180 0.22 -9.77 2.83
N ALA A 181 0.01 -8.68 3.55
CA ALA A 181 0.02 -8.58 5.00
C ALA A 181 -1.29 -9.04 5.64
N THR A 182 -2.41 -8.98 4.90
CA THR A 182 -3.75 -9.27 5.41
C THR A 182 -3.92 -10.73 5.83
N HIS A 183 -4.46 -10.94 7.03
CA HIS A 183 -4.76 -12.25 7.59
C HIS A 183 -6.18 -12.70 7.33
N TRP A 184 -6.40 -14.02 7.46
CA TRP A 184 -7.72 -14.62 7.31
C TRP A 184 -8.74 -14.06 8.31
N GLU A 185 -8.34 -13.71 9.53
CA GLU A 185 -9.24 -13.08 10.52
C GLU A 185 -9.63 -11.65 10.08
N GLU A 186 -8.68 -10.86 9.58
CA GLU A 186 -8.96 -9.54 9.01
C GLU A 186 -9.85 -9.63 7.76
N VAL A 187 -9.62 -10.65 6.91
CA VAL A 187 -10.50 -10.92 5.76
C VAL A 187 -11.91 -11.24 6.23
N LYS A 188 -12.09 -12.06 7.25
CA LYS A 188 -13.41 -12.36 7.82
C LYS A 188 -14.07 -11.12 8.41
N GLU A 189 -13.32 -10.33 9.16
CA GLU A 189 -13.80 -9.08 9.75
C GLU A 189 -14.23 -8.09 8.66
N PHE A 190 -13.39 -7.90 7.64
CA PHE A 190 -13.72 -7.08 6.47
C PHE A 190 -14.98 -7.59 5.75
N LEU A 191 -15.08 -8.90 5.49
CA LEU A 191 -16.24 -9.50 4.87
C LEU A 191 -17.50 -9.38 5.74
N SER A 192 -17.36 -9.46 7.07
CA SER A 192 -18.49 -9.32 8.00
C SER A 192 -19.02 -7.89 8.07
N THR A 193 -18.14 -6.90 7.88
CA THR A 193 -18.47 -5.46 7.89
C THR A 193 -18.96 -4.94 6.54
N MET A 194 -18.33 -5.39 5.46
CA MET A 194 -18.76 -5.04 4.10
C MET A 194 -20.04 -5.74 3.68
N GLY A 195 -20.39 -6.82 4.36
CA GLY A 195 -21.25 -7.71 3.70
C GLY A 195 -22.35 -8.33 4.49
N SER A 196 -23.52 -7.94 4.10
CA SER A 196 -24.58 -8.94 4.04
C SER A 196 -24.09 -10.15 3.21
N PRO A 197 -24.59 -11.37 3.45
CA PRO A 197 -24.35 -12.55 2.58
C PRO A 197 -24.53 -12.26 1.08
N LEU A 198 -25.24 -11.19 0.76
CA LEU A 198 -25.45 -10.66 -0.60
C LEU A 198 -24.15 -10.23 -1.27
N VAL A 199 -23.27 -9.47 -0.60
CA VAL A 199 -22.00 -8.97 -1.20
C VAL A 199 -21.06 -10.13 -1.49
N LEU A 200 -20.95 -11.11 -0.58
CA LEU A 200 -20.19 -12.33 -0.81
C LEU A 200 -20.78 -13.14 -1.98
N GLY A 201 -22.10 -13.28 -2.03
CA GLY A 201 -22.80 -13.93 -3.14
C GLY A 201 -22.54 -13.23 -4.48
N LEU A 202 -22.57 -11.90 -4.51
CA LEU A 202 -22.24 -11.10 -5.69
C LEU A 202 -20.78 -11.29 -6.13
N ALA A 203 -19.83 -11.28 -5.21
CA ALA A 203 -18.42 -11.51 -5.52
C ALA A 203 -18.19 -12.90 -6.11
N ILE A 204 -18.77 -13.94 -5.53
CA ILE A 204 -18.74 -15.33 -6.08
C ILE A 204 -19.41 -15.35 -7.46
N GLY A 205 -20.56 -14.71 -7.61
CA GLY A 205 -21.28 -14.60 -8.88
C GLY A 205 -20.42 -13.96 -9.98
N VAL A 206 -19.72 -12.87 -9.68
CA VAL A 206 -18.78 -12.22 -10.60
C VAL A 206 -17.64 -13.15 -10.97
N LEU A 207 -17.03 -13.86 -10.02
CA LEU A 207 -15.96 -14.83 -10.32
C LEU A 207 -16.45 -15.97 -11.23
N LEU A 208 -17.65 -16.50 -10.99
CA LEU A 208 -18.25 -17.52 -11.84
C LEU A 208 -18.56 -17.00 -13.24
N LEU A 209 -19.04 -15.76 -13.36
CA LEU A 209 -19.26 -15.10 -14.65
C LEU A 209 -17.95 -14.90 -15.42
N LEU A 210 -16.85 -14.54 -14.74
CA LEU A 210 -15.53 -14.40 -15.36
C LEU A 210 -14.99 -15.75 -15.83
N LEU A 211 -15.15 -16.81 -15.05
CA LEU A 211 -14.79 -18.17 -15.46
C LEU A 211 -15.59 -18.62 -16.69
N LEU A 212 -16.89 -18.36 -16.69
CA LEU A 212 -17.76 -18.65 -17.82
C LEU A 212 -17.34 -17.84 -19.06
N ALA A 213 -17.06 -16.54 -18.90
CA ALA A 213 -16.61 -15.68 -19.99
C ALA A 213 -15.27 -16.16 -20.59
N ALA A 214 -14.30 -16.53 -19.74
CA ALA A 214 -13.02 -17.09 -20.16
C ALA A 214 -13.21 -18.43 -20.88
N TYR A 215 -14.09 -19.28 -20.38
CA TYR A 215 -14.45 -20.53 -21.03
C TYR A 215 -15.08 -20.29 -22.39
N VAL A 216 -16.10 -19.43 -22.49
CA VAL A 216 -16.77 -19.10 -23.75
C VAL A 216 -15.77 -18.52 -24.74
N LEU A 217 -14.92 -17.59 -24.33
CA LEU A 217 -13.88 -16.99 -25.16
C LEU A 217 -12.94 -18.07 -25.72
N THR A 218 -12.48 -18.99 -24.88
CA THR A 218 -11.61 -20.11 -25.27
C THR A 218 -12.28 -21.03 -26.27
N GLN A 219 -13.54 -21.40 -26.05
CA GLN A 219 -14.30 -22.27 -26.94
C GLN A 219 -14.56 -21.62 -28.31
N GLN A 220 -14.92 -20.33 -28.32
CA GLN A 220 -15.20 -19.63 -29.57
C GLN A 220 -13.94 -19.46 -30.43
N VAL A 221 -12.81 -19.09 -29.79
CA VAL A 221 -11.52 -19.01 -30.49
C VAL A 221 -11.08 -20.39 -30.97
N GLY A 222 -11.31 -21.46 -30.21
CA GLY A 222 -11.06 -22.86 -30.60
C GLY A 222 -11.86 -23.28 -31.83
N ARG A 223 -13.17 -22.97 -31.86
CA ARG A 223 -14.04 -23.22 -33.01
C ARG A 223 -13.59 -22.48 -34.29
N CYS A 224 -13.12 -21.23 -34.13
CA CYS A 224 -12.52 -20.50 -35.23
C CYS A 224 -11.25 -21.19 -35.75
N ALA A 225 -10.42 -21.75 -34.88
CA ALA A 225 -9.25 -22.52 -35.26
C ALA A 225 -9.63 -23.76 -36.10
N GLU A 226 -10.64 -24.50 -35.69
CA GLU A 226 -11.15 -25.68 -36.42
C GLU A 226 -11.63 -25.32 -37.85
N SER A 227 -12.36 -24.22 -37.98
CA SER A 227 -12.82 -23.74 -39.29
C SER A 227 -11.67 -23.26 -40.20
N GLY A 228 -10.53 -22.89 -39.63
CA GLY A 228 -9.33 -22.42 -40.33
C GLY A 228 -8.32 -23.51 -40.70
N GLU A 229 -8.45 -24.74 -40.20
CA GLU A 229 -7.46 -25.83 -40.44
C GLU A 229 -7.14 -26.09 -41.92
N GLY A 230 -8.13 -25.95 -42.81
CA GLY A 230 -7.95 -26.11 -44.25
C GLY A 230 -7.02 -25.07 -44.88
N LEU A 231 -6.92 -23.88 -44.33
CA LEU A 231 -6.14 -22.78 -44.89
C LEU A 231 -4.63 -23.00 -44.83
N LEU A 232 -4.17 -23.71 -43.78
CA LEU A 232 -2.73 -23.97 -43.56
C LEU A 232 -2.24 -25.29 -44.19
N ARG A 233 -3.12 -26.22 -44.54
CA ARG A 233 -2.74 -27.54 -45.11
C ARG A 233 -2.00 -27.43 -46.45
N GLY A 234 -2.31 -26.42 -47.27
CA GLY A 234 -1.68 -26.18 -48.57
C GLY A 234 -0.50 -25.19 -48.54
N SER A 235 -0.13 -24.62 -47.40
CA SER A 235 0.91 -23.59 -47.33
C SER A 235 2.31 -24.19 -47.41
N GLY A 236 3.18 -23.60 -48.27
CA GLY A 236 4.56 -24.03 -48.45
C GLY A 236 5.42 -23.89 -47.17
N LYS A 237 6.54 -24.65 -47.13
CA LYS A 237 7.47 -24.70 -45.97
C LYS A 237 7.92 -23.31 -45.53
N LYS A 238 8.16 -22.37 -46.45
CA LYS A 238 8.60 -21.01 -46.17
C LYS A 238 7.56 -20.20 -45.35
N ILE A 239 6.25 -20.34 -45.68
CA ILE A 239 5.16 -19.67 -44.97
C ILE A 239 5.05 -20.25 -43.55
N LYS A 240 5.18 -21.56 -43.38
CA LYS A 240 5.15 -22.21 -42.06
C LYS A 240 6.29 -21.73 -41.16
N VAL A 241 7.51 -21.62 -41.70
CA VAL A 241 8.66 -21.09 -40.97
C VAL A 241 8.45 -19.61 -40.59
N GLY A 242 7.96 -18.80 -41.54
CA GLY A 242 7.66 -17.39 -41.29
C GLY A 242 6.65 -17.19 -40.15
N LEU A 243 5.57 -18.00 -40.09
CA LEU A 243 4.58 -17.94 -39.02
C LEU A 243 5.16 -18.33 -37.66
N ILE A 244 6.06 -19.31 -37.63
CA ILE A 244 6.75 -19.70 -36.38
C ILE A 244 7.65 -18.55 -35.90
N VAL A 245 8.42 -17.92 -36.77
CA VAL A 245 9.27 -16.78 -36.43
C VAL A 245 8.44 -15.61 -35.93
N ILE A 246 7.34 -15.26 -36.61
CA ILE A 246 6.41 -14.20 -36.14
C ILE A 246 5.83 -14.53 -34.76
N SER A 247 5.45 -15.79 -34.53
CA SER A 247 4.94 -16.22 -33.21
C SER A 247 5.99 -16.09 -32.12
N ILE A 248 7.24 -16.46 -32.39
CA ILE A 248 8.35 -16.31 -31.42
C ILE A 248 8.60 -14.82 -31.09
N LEU A 249 8.65 -13.97 -32.12
CA LEU A 249 8.82 -12.54 -31.95
C LEU A 249 7.64 -11.90 -31.18
N PHE A 250 6.42 -12.35 -31.49
CA PHE A 250 5.22 -11.93 -30.78
C PHE A 250 5.28 -12.29 -29.30
N PHE A 251 5.56 -13.56 -28.96
CA PHE A 251 5.63 -13.98 -27.56
C PHE A 251 6.78 -13.29 -26.79
N GLY A 252 7.94 -13.08 -27.46
CA GLY A 252 9.03 -12.29 -26.86
C GLY A 252 8.60 -10.84 -26.55
N GLY A 253 7.94 -10.19 -27.49
CA GLY A 253 7.36 -8.86 -27.31
C GLY A 253 6.28 -8.82 -26.22
N PHE A 254 5.42 -9.85 -26.19
CA PHE A 254 4.36 -9.99 -25.19
C PHE A 254 4.92 -10.14 -23.77
N ILE A 255 5.89 -11.05 -23.57
CA ILE A 255 6.55 -11.24 -22.27
C ILE A 255 7.24 -9.93 -21.83
N ARG A 256 7.94 -9.27 -22.75
CA ARG A 256 8.57 -7.97 -22.47
C ARG A 256 7.54 -6.92 -22.01
N GLN A 257 6.37 -6.87 -22.65
CA GLN A 257 5.37 -5.84 -22.35
C GLN A 257 4.60 -6.13 -21.05
N ILE A 258 4.23 -7.39 -20.80
CA ILE A 258 3.41 -7.74 -19.64
C ILE A 258 4.10 -7.45 -18.30
N ILE A 259 5.43 -7.45 -18.29
CA ILE A 259 6.22 -7.11 -17.09
C ILE A 259 6.19 -5.61 -16.73
N HIS A 260 5.70 -4.75 -17.62
CA HIS A 260 5.59 -3.31 -17.40
C HIS A 260 4.18 -2.85 -17.00
N VAL A 261 3.22 -3.76 -16.95
CA VAL A 261 1.83 -3.44 -16.64
C VAL A 261 1.36 -4.12 -15.34
N PHE A 262 0.32 -3.53 -14.73
CA PHE A 262 -0.33 -4.12 -13.57
C PHE A 262 -0.81 -5.56 -13.85
N PRO A 263 -0.71 -6.50 -12.92
CA PRO A 263 -0.11 -6.40 -11.58
C PRO A 263 1.38 -6.78 -11.54
N ILE A 264 1.99 -7.18 -12.68
CA ILE A 264 3.35 -7.74 -12.72
C ILE A 264 4.38 -6.65 -12.45
N ASN A 265 4.15 -5.45 -13.00
CA ASN A 265 5.03 -4.30 -12.70
C ASN A 265 5.08 -4.01 -11.20
N LEU A 266 3.92 -4.02 -10.54
CA LEU A 266 3.80 -3.78 -9.11
C LEU A 266 4.59 -4.81 -8.30
N TYR A 267 4.43 -6.11 -8.63
CA TYR A 267 5.20 -7.19 -8.00
C TYR A 267 6.72 -7.04 -8.22
N ARG A 268 7.16 -6.63 -9.41
CA ARG A 268 8.58 -6.39 -9.70
C ARG A 268 9.13 -5.21 -8.91
N THR A 269 8.36 -4.12 -8.81
CA THR A 269 8.74 -2.94 -8.01
C THR A 269 8.90 -3.32 -6.55
N MET A 270 8.01 -4.12 -6.00
CA MET A 270 8.11 -4.62 -4.64
C MET A 270 9.42 -5.39 -4.38
N ASN A 271 9.86 -6.19 -5.35
CA ASN A 271 11.07 -7.01 -5.22
C ASN A 271 12.33 -6.34 -5.81
N SER A 272 12.27 -5.05 -6.18
CA SER A 272 13.44 -4.32 -6.67
C SER A 272 14.39 -3.94 -5.52
N LYS A 273 15.69 -3.82 -5.83
CA LYS A 273 16.70 -3.39 -4.84
C LYS A 273 16.36 -2.00 -4.31
N GLY A 274 16.39 -1.85 -2.98
CA GLY A 274 16.10 -0.59 -2.30
C GLY A 274 14.61 -0.27 -2.18
N SER A 275 13.71 -1.19 -2.55
CA SER A 275 12.29 -1.02 -2.23
C SER A 275 12.08 -1.12 -0.71
N GLU A 276 11.05 -0.43 -0.22
CA GLU A 276 10.68 -0.45 1.20
C GLU A 276 10.48 -1.89 1.71
N PHE A 277 9.94 -2.77 0.86
CA PHE A 277 9.80 -4.18 1.20
C PHE A 277 11.14 -4.90 1.38
N GLN A 278 12.12 -4.62 0.52
CA GLN A 278 13.47 -5.18 0.68
C GLN A 278 14.21 -4.62 1.90
N LEU A 279 14.04 -3.32 2.19
CA LEU A 279 14.62 -2.71 3.39
C LEU A 279 14.08 -3.39 4.65
N LEU A 280 12.77 -3.67 4.69
CA LEU A 280 12.13 -4.39 5.79
C LEU A 280 12.64 -5.84 5.91
N GLN A 281 12.78 -6.55 4.79
CA GLN A 281 13.36 -7.91 4.80
C GLN A 281 14.81 -7.92 5.29
N ASN A 282 15.60 -6.95 4.85
CA ASN A 282 16.99 -6.82 5.28
C ASN A 282 17.07 -6.45 6.76
N PHE A 283 16.19 -5.59 7.26
CA PHE A 283 16.06 -5.29 8.69
C PHE A 283 15.85 -6.58 9.50
N ASN A 284 14.84 -7.36 9.13
CA ASN A 284 14.52 -8.61 9.80
C ASN A 284 15.71 -9.59 9.82
N THR A 285 16.50 -9.61 8.74
CA THR A 285 17.68 -10.50 8.62
C THR A 285 18.88 -9.98 9.40
N ASN A 286 19.06 -8.66 9.47
CA ASN A 286 20.26 -8.03 10.00
C ASN A 286 20.14 -7.60 11.47
N LEU A 287 18.94 -7.61 12.05
CA LEU A 287 18.68 -7.02 13.36
C LEU A 287 19.62 -7.54 14.46
N ASP A 288 19.87 -8.84 14.51
CA ASP A 288 20.80 -9.41 15.50
C ASP A 288 22.24 -8.91 15.33
N LYS A 289 22.69 -8.80 14.08
CA LYS A 289 24.01 -8.25 13.75
C LYS A 289 24.10 -6.78 14.12
N ASN A 290 23.09 -6.01 13.82
CA ASN A 290 23.03 -4.58 14.13
C ASN A 290 23.03 -4.36 15.65
N THR A 291 22.22 -5.13 16.38
CA THR A 291 22.15 -5.10 17.84
C THR A 291 23.49 -5.49 18.50
N ALA A 292 24.23 -6.41 17.94
CA ALA A 292 25.58 -6.76 18.43
C ALA A 292 26.57 -5.58 18.36
N GLY A 293 26.33 -4.60 17.47
CA GLY A 293 27.11 -3.36 17.36
C GLY A 293 26.63 -2.22 18.28
N LEU A 294 25.54 -2.42 19.04
CA LEU A 294 24.97 -1.39 19.90
C LEU A 294 25.85 -1.16 21.14
N LYS A 295 26.15 0.11 21.42
CA LYS A 295 26.96 0.53 22.58
C LYS A 295 26.28 1.72 23.23
N LEU A 296 26.20 1.72 24.56
CA LEU A 296 25.80 2.91 25.30
C LEU A 296 26.88 3.98 25.17
N ILE A 297 26.46 5.22 24.90
CA ILE A 297 27.36 6.40 24.88
C ILE A 297 27.49 6.95 26.30
N ASP A 298 26.40 6.96 27.03
CA ASP A 298 26.34 7.48 28.39
C ASP A 298 26.07 6.28 29.31
N PRO A 299 27.12 5.60 29.82
CA PRO A 299 26.96 4.46 30.69
C PRO A 299 26.24 4.93 31.95
N ALA A 300 25.16 4.25 32.23
CA ALA A 300 24.18 4.63 33.22
C ALA A 300 24.67 4.48 34.66
N ASP A 301 25.65 5.24 35.07
CA ASP A 301 25.87 5.51 36.48
C ASP A 301 24.66 6.29 37.00
N GLY A 302 23.68 5.54 37.52
CA GLY A 302 22.48 6.10 38.11
C GLY A 302 21.26 6.28 37.18
N LEU A 303 20.88 5.23 36.41
CA LEU A 303 19.51 5.17 35.86
C LEU A 303 18.49 5.23 37.01
N ASP A 304 17.48 6.07 36.84
CA ASP A 304 16.41 6.21 37.84
C ASP A 304 15.61 4.89 37.95
N GLU A 305 15.25 4.54 39.19
CA GLU A 305 14.32 3.43 39.39
C GLU A 305 12.91 3.86 39.05
N GLY A 306 12.21 3.04 38.30
CA GLY A 306 10.82 3.29 37.91
C GLY A 306 10.46 2.72 36.55
N THR A 307 9.30 3.13 36.07
CA THR A 307 8.73 2.63 34.81
C THR A 307 8.60 3.77 33.81
N HIS A 308 9.10 3.52 32.61
CA HIS A 308 8.81 4.32 31.42
C HIS A 308 7.81 3.57 30.55
N ILE A 309 6.82 4.26 30.01
CA ILE A 309 5.78 3.66 29.15
C ILE A 309 5.80 4.32 27.78
N VAL A 310 5.73 3.51 26.74
CA VAL A 310 5.45 3.97 25.37
C VAL A 310 4.13 3.33 24.94
N ILE A 311 3.11 4.14 24.71
CA ILE A 311 1.84 3.71 24.15
C ILE A 311 1.87 4.03 22.66
N ILE A 312 1.70 2.99 21.84
CA ILE A 312 1.65 3.06 20.39
C ILE A 312 0.18 2.97 19.99
N GLY A 313 -0.36 4.08 19.48
CA GLY A 313 -1.72 4.19 18.96
C GLY A 313 -1.79 3.68 17.53
N GLU A 314 -3.01 3.51 17.04
CA GLU A 314 -3.32 3.03 15.69
C GLU A 314 -4.35 3.95 15.05
N SER A 315 -4.03 4.46 13.83
CA SER A 315 -4.93 5.28 13.01
C SER A 315 -5.51 6.53 13.70
N ALA A 316 -4.83 7.09 14.71
CA ALA A 316 -5.33 8.27 15.42
C ALA A 316 -4.93 9.56 14.71
N ASN A 317 -5.92 10.32 14.24
CA ASN A 317 -5.74 11.63 13.62
C ASN A 317 -5.93 12.75 14.66
N ARG A 318 -4.89 13.59 14.89
CA ARG A 318 -4.95 14.71 15.84
C ARG A 318 -6.05 15.71 15.53
N ASP A 319 -6.48 15.83 14.27
CA ASP A 319 -7.50 16.79 13.85
C ASP A 319 -8.89 16.44 14.41
N HIS A 320 -9.11 15.17 14.76
CA HIS A 320 -10.29 14.65 15.44
C HIS A 320 -10.15 14.62 16.98
N LEU A 321 -9.01 15.02 17.54
CA LEU A 321 -8.76 14.98 18.97
C LEU A 321 -8.87 16.37 19.59
N LYS A 322 -9.87 16.60 20.45
CA LYS A 322 -10.18 17.88 21.08
C LYS A 322 -8.98 18.52 21.79
N ALA A 323 -8.09 17.72 22.38
CA ALA A 323 -6.88 18.19 23.05
C ALA A 323 -5.88 18.85 22.09
N PHE A 324 -5.81 18.39 20.84
CA PHE A 324 -4.92 18.93 19.81
C PHE A 324 -5.62 19.95 18.92
N THR A 325 -6.92 19.79 18.71
CA THR A 325 -7.76 20.67 17.88
C THR A 325 -8.92 21.20 18.70
N PRO A 326 -8.72 22.29 19.48
CA PRO A 326 -9.75 22.81 20.39
C PRO A 326 -11.05 23.23 19.70
N SER A 327 -11.02 23.52 18.41
CA SER A 327 -12.19 23.83 17.59
C SER A 327 -13.00 22.60 17.15
N TYR A 328 -12.49 21.39 17.34
CA TYR A 328 -13.20 20.16 16.97
C TYR A 328 -14.54 20.07 17.73
N PRO A 329 -15.67 19.76 17.06
CA PRO A 329 -16.99 19.86 17.70
C PRO A 329 -17.19 18.83 18.82
N GLU A 330 -16.78 17.58 18.62
CA GLU A 330 -16.99 16.48 19.55
C GLU A 330 -15.96 16.45 20.69
N GLY A 331 -16.37 15.96 21.84
CA GLY A 331 -15.53 15.85 23.05
C GLY A 331 -14.70 14.56 23.06
N THR A 332 -13.91 14.32 22.04
CA THR A 332 -13.20 13.05 21.79
C THR A 332 -12.08 12.74 22.79
N THR A 333 -11.53 13.73 23.50
CA THR A 333 -10.41 13.52 24.42
C THR A 333 -10.59 14.27 25.74
N PRO A 334 -11.64 13.96 26.54
CA PRO A 334 -11.94 14.73 27.75
C PRO A 334 -10.81 14.67 28.78
N TRP A 335 -10.16 13.52 28.97
CA TRP A 335 -9.04 13.40 29.90
C TRP A 335 -7.81 14.16 29.41
N LEU A 336 -7.35 13.92 28.18
CA LEU A 336 -6.16 14.59 27.64
C LEU A 336 -6.39 16.10 27.51
N SER A 337 -7.60 16.55 27.19
CA SER A 337 -7.95 17.98 27.18
C SER A 337 -7.77 18.63 28.56
N SER A 338 -8.01 17.89 29.64
CA SER A 338 -7.72 18.38 31.01
C SER A 338 -6.22 18.51 31.31
N LYS A 339 -5.35 17.92 30.49
CA LYS A 339 -3.90 17.87 30.62
C LYS A 339 -3.15 18.91 29.78
N VAL A 340 -3.82 19.62 28.90
CA VAL A 340 -3.20 20.61 27.98
C VAL A 340 -2.39 21.68 28.75
N ASN A 341 -2.87 22.12 29.92
CA ASN A 341 -2.19 23.10 30.75
C ASN A 341 -1.50 22.48 31.98
N ASP A 342 -1.46 21.17 32.08
CA ASP A 342 -0.80 20.47 33.18
C ASP A 342 0.75 20.60 33.00
N PRO A 343 1.50 21.08 34.04
CA PRO A 343 2.94 21.28 33.94
C PRO A 343 3.71 19.97 33.66
N ASP A 344 3.13 18.83 33.98
CA ASP A 344 3.76 17.53 33.84
C ASP A 344 3.55 16.92 32.44
N PHE A 345 2.76 17.55 31.56
CA PHE A 345 2.47 17.11 30.20
C PHE A 345 3.00 18.11 29.18
N SER A 346 3.52 17.60 28.05
CA SER A 346 3.82 18.36 26.85
C SER A 346 3.17 17.68 25.64
N LEU A 347 2.39 18.44 24.87
CA LEU A 347 1.68 18.00 23.66
C LEU A 347 2.35 18.63 22.43
N ASN A 348 2.80 17.83 21.48
CA ASN A 348 3.32 18.37 20.23
C ASN A 348 2.19 18.50 19.19
N TYR A 349 1.87 19.73 18.82
CA TYR A 349 0.79 20.08 17.88
C TYR A 349 1.19 19.94 16.41
N MET A 350 2.47 19.67 16.13
CA MET A 350 3.05 19.58 14.78
C MET A 350 3.67 18.19 14.53
N ALA A 351 3.09 17.16 15.16
CA ALA A 351 3.55 15.79 14.98
C ALA A 351 2.94 15.17 13.71
N TYR A 352 3.77 14.51 12.93
CA TYR A 352 3.40 13.78 11.72
C TYR A 352 3.92 12.35 11.74
N SER A 353 3.22 11.45 11.08
CA SER A 353 3.75 10.12 10.80
C SER A 353 4.72 10.16 9.63
N ASN A 354 5.73 9.31 9.67
CA ASN A 354 6.70 9.14 8.57
C ASN A 354 6.11 8.40 7.37
N PHE A 355 5.04 7.59 7.56
CA PHE A 355 4.26 6.91 6.51
C PHE A 355 2.78 6.86 6.88
N PRO A 356 1.87 6.86 5.89
CA PRO A 356 0.43 6.74 6.13
C PRO A 356 -0.06 5.28 6.27
N ASN A 357 0.78 4.36 6.76
CA ASN A 357 0.41 2.96 7.00
C ASN A 357 1.25 2.36 8.12
N THR A 358 0.63 1.45 8.87
CA THR A 358 1.19 0.82 10.07
C THR A 358 2.54 0.16 9.82
N LEU A 359 2.66 -0.68 8.76
CA LEU A 359 3.85 -1.48 8.51
C LEU A 359 5.11 -0.64 8.40
N MET A 360 5.10 0.36 7.52
CA MET A 360 6.26 1.20 7.30
C MET A 360 6.45 2.20 8.44
N SER A 361 5.36 2.82 8.89
CA SER A 361 5.45 3.79 9.97
C SER A 361 6.11 3.21 11.21
N LEU A 362 5.61 2.10 11.73
CA LEU A 362 6.15 1.49 12.94
C LEU A 362 7.52 0.84 12.73
N SER A 363 7.85 0.37 11.53
CA SER A 363 9.19 -0.13 11.23
C SER A 363 10.25 0.94 11.40
N TYR A 364 9.94 2.19 11.10
CA TYR A 364 10.80 3.34 11.35
C TYR A 364 10.64 3.87 12.77
N ALA A 365 9.43 4.13 13.23
CA ALA A 365 9.15 4.74 14.53
C ALA A 365 9.73 3.95 15.72
N MET A 366 9.78 2.61 15.61
CA MET A 366 10.29 1.72 16.66
C MET A 366 11.78 1.40 16.54
N THR A 367 12.49 2.07 15.62
CA THR A 367 13.91 1.82 15.34
C THR A 367 14.70 3.11 15.20
N SER A 368 16.03 3.00 15.15
CA SER A 368 16.93 4.13 14.87
C SER A 368 16.92 4.57 13.40
N ALA A 369 16.11 3.94 12.53
CA ALA A 369 15.97 4.38 11.13
C ALA A 369 15.15 5.66 11.05
N ASN A 370 15.52 6.54 10.13
CA ASN A 370 14.79 7.77 9.87
C ASN A 370 14.77 8.12 8.37
N GLN A 371 13.85 8.98 7.98
CA GLN A 371 13.69 9.43 6.59
C GLN A 371 14.63 10.62 6.23
N TYR A 372 15.51 11.03 7.13
CA TYR A 372 16.43 12.16 6.94
C TYR A 372 17.76 11.73 6.31
N GLY A 373 18.01 10.42 6.17
CA GLY A 373 19.09 9.87 5.38
C GLY A 373 20.32 9.40 6.17
N ASP A 374 20.29 9.51 7.51
CA ASP A 374 21.44 9.12 8.33
C ASP A 374 21.49 7.61 8.58
N MET A 375 20.32 6.97 8.65
CA MET A 375 20.20 5.54 8.90
C MET A 375 19.05 4.93 8.12
N ASP A 376 19.35 3.99 7.25
CA ASP A 376 18.31 3.19 6.62
C ASP A 376 17.85 2.02 7.52
N LEU A 377 16.65 1.53 7.24
CA LEU A 377 16.03 0.48 8.06
C LEU A 377 16.88 -0.80 8.14
N SER A 378 17.64 -1.16 7.10
CA SER A 378 18.44 -2.40 7.07
C SER A 378 19.61 -2.39 8.04
N HIS A 379 20.01 -1.22 8.56
CA HIS A 379 21.12 -1.04 9.51
C HIS A 379 20.65 -0.62 10.90
N ALA A 380 19.35 -0.45 11.09
CA ALA A 380 18.77 0.06 12.33
C ALA A 380 18.78 -0.95 13.48
N VAL A 381 18.67 -0.44 14.69
CA VAL A 381 18.43 -1.18 15.95
C VAL A 381 17.07 -0.78 16.51
N SER A 382 16.46 -1.63 17.33
CA SER A 382 15.15 -1.35 17.92
C SER A 382 15.22 -0.56 19.23
N MET A 383 14.12 0.14 19.55
CA MET A 383 13.94 0.78 20.89
C MET A 383 14.06 -0.25 22.02
N VAL A 384 13.54 -1.47 21.81
CA VAL A 384 13.61 -2.56 22.79
C VAL A 384 15.07 -2.92 23.07
N ASP A 385 15.90 -3.06 22.01
CA ASP A 385 17.32 -3.39 22.16
C ASP A 385 18.08 -2.27 22.89
N ALA A 386 17.77 -1.00 22.59
CA ALA A 386 18.37 0.14 23.28
C ALA A 386 18.02 0.16 24.78
N ALA A 387 16.75 -0.07 25.13
CA ALA A 387 16.30 -0.16 26.52
C ALA A 387 16.97 -1.32 27.28
N ARG A 388 17.06 -2.49 26.65
CA ARG A 388 17.72 -3.68 27.23
C ARG A 388 19.23 -3.46 27.43
N ALA A 389 19.89 -2.87 26.45
CA ALA A 389 21.32 -2.54 26.56
C ALA A 389 21.61 -1.56 27.72
N ALA A 390 20.65 -0.65 27.99
CA ALA A 390 20.72 0.26 29.14
C ALA A 390 20.40 -0.42 30.48
N GLY A 391 19.95 -1.67 30.51
CA GLY A 391 19.66 -2.41 31.74
C GLY A 391 18.22 -2.29 32.23
N TYR A 392 17.29 -1.81 31.39
CA TYR A 392 15.87 -1.87 31.67
C TYR A 392 15.33 -3.28 31.41
N ARG A 393 14.41 -3.75 32.27
CA ARG A 393 13.50 -4.82 31.91
C ARG A 393 12.52 -4.28 30.87
N THR A 394 12.32 -5.02 29.82
CA THR A 394 11.39 -4.66 28.75
C THR A 394 10.20 -5.60 28.74
N ASP A 395 8.98 -5.05 28.75
CA ASP A 395 7.76 -5.81 28.61
C ASP A 395 6.94 -5.21 27.45
N TRP A 396 6.27 -6.08 26.66
CA TRP A 396 5.44 -5.66 25.53
C TRP A 396 4.03 -6.19 25.70
N ILE A 397 3.03 -5.32 25.61
CA ILE A 397 1.62 -5.67 25.56
C ILE A 397 1.08 -5.24 24.20
N SER A 398 0.41 -6.12 23.48
CA SER A 398 -0.17 -5.82 22.18
C SER A 398 -1.59 -6.36 22.07
N PHE A 399 -2.47 -5.53 21.52
CA PHE A 399 -3.82 -5.88 21.10
C PHE A 399 -3.92 -6.12 19.58
N GLN A 400 -2.80 -5.90 18.88
CA GLN A 400 -2.65 -6.19 17.46
C GLN A 400 -2.42 -7.68 17.21
N ASN A 401 -2.66 -8.15 16.00
CA ASN A 401 -2.48 -9.55 15.66
C ASN A 401 -0.99 -9.91 15.53
N ARG A 402 -0.50 -10.84 16.38
CA ARG A 402 0.89 -11.30 16.40
C ARG A 402 1.37 -11.86 15.06
N SER A 403 0.52 -12.53 14.33
CA SER A 403 0.88 -13.27 13.12
C SER A 403 0.67 -12.47 11.82
N SER A 404 0.30 -11.21 11.89
CA SER A 404 0.11 -10.35 10.73
C SER A 404 1.46 -9.98 10.07
N LEU A 405 1.52 -10.06 8.74
CA LEU A 405 2.68 -9.53 8.00
C LEU A 405 2.76 -8.01 8.09
N SER A 406 1.62 -7.32 8.30
CA SER A 406 1.59 -5.87 8.59
C SER A 406 2.29 -5.54 9.90
N SER A 407 2.28 -6.46 10.86
CA SER A 407 3.00 -6.36 12.12
C SER A 407 4.35 -7.08 12.13
N ALA A 408 4.78 -7.70 11.04
CA ALA A 408 5.96 -8.59 11.05
C ALA A 408 7.23 -7.91 11.59
N GLY A 409 7.50 -6.66 11.17
CA GLY A 409 8.61 -5.87 11.72
C GLY A 409 8.42 -5.54 13.19
N VAL A 410 7.22 -5.12 13.58
CA VAL A 410 6.85 -4.78 14.97
C VAL A 410 6.82 -6.02 15.85
N THR A 411 6.29 -7.13 15.35
CA THR A 411 6.29 -8.42 16.05
C THR A 411 7.70 -8.87 16.38
N LEU A 412 8.62 -8.77 15.42
CA LEU A 412 10.03 -9.11 15.63
C LEU A 412 10.65 -8.23 16.74
N ILE A 413 10.35 -6.92 16.74
CA ILE A 413 10.80 -6.00 17.78
C ILE A 413 10.18 -6.37 19.14
N ALA A 414 8.88 -6.65 19.17
CA ALA A 414 8.15 -7.02 20.38
C ALA A 414 8.69 -8.31 21.02
N GLU A 415 9.02 -9.30 20.20
CA GLU A 415 9.58 -10.59 20.64
C GLU A 415 11.01 -10.48 21.22
N ARG A 416 11.67 -9.35 21.03
CA ARG A 416 12.97 -9.05 21.67
C ARG A 416 12.83 -8.54 23.10
N SER A 417 11.62 -8.20 23.54
CA SER A 417 11.33 -7.86 24.94
C SER A 417 11.53 -9.05 25.85
N ASP A 418 11.81 -8.81 27.15
CA ASP A 418 11.96 -9.87 28.15
C ASP A 418 10.65 -10.67 28.33
N ALA A 419 9.49 -10.02 28.08
CA ALA A 419 8.20 -10.69 27.94
C ALA A 419 7.29 -9.94 26.96
N SER A 420 6.50 -10.69 26.18
CA SER A 420 5.49 -10.15 25.28
C SER A 420 4.14 -10.82 25.50
N PHE A 421 3.09 -10.01 25.59
CA PHE A 421 1.71 -10.42 25.84
C PHE A 421 0.86 -9.99 24.64
N TRP A 422 0.15 -10.93 24.06
CA TRP A 422 -0.68 -10.72 22.88
C TRP A 422 -2.13 -11.03 23.22
N GLU A 423 -2.95 -9.98 23.32
CA GLU A 423 -4.33 -10.05 23.75
C GLU A 423 -5.29 -9.90 22.57
N LYS A 424 -6.42 -10.63 22.62
CA LYS A 424 -7.50 -10.52 21.62
C LYS A 424 -8.71 -9.78 22.16
N ASN A 425 -8.55 -9.12 23.30
CA ASN A 425 -9.59 -8.36 23.98
C ASN A 425 -9.56 -6.89 23.52
N TYR A 426 -10.46 -6.07 24.07
CA TYR A 426 -10.42 -4.61 23.91
C TYR A 426 -9.23 -4.01 24.64
N ASP A 427 -8.79 -2.83 24.19
CA ASP A 427 -7.59 -2.15 24.70
C ASP A 427 -7.64 -1.85 26.21
N GLU A 428 -8.82 -1.71 26.81
CA GLU A 428 -8.99 -1.53 28.27
C GLU A 428 -8.39 -2.65 29.11
N TYR A 429 -8.24 -3.85 28.57
CA TYR A 429 -7.59 -4.98 29.24
C TYR A 429 -6.08 -4.78 29.44
N ALA A 430 -5.48 -3.71 28.91
CA ALA A 430 -4.08 -3.38 29.14
C ALA A 430 -3.74 -3.31 30.63
N VAL A 431 -4.61 -2.70 31.44
CA VAL A 431 -4.44 -2.61 32.90
C VAL A 431 -4.43 -3.99 33.56
N ASP A 432 -5.26 -4.91 33.08
CA ASP A 432 -5.31 -6.28 33.65
C ASP A 432 -4.05 -7.09 33.32
N VAL A 433 -3.42 -6.83 32.17
CA VAL A 433 -2.12 -7.39 31.85
C VAL A 433 -1.03 -6.75 32.70
N MET A 434 -1.06 -5.41 32.86
CA MET A 434 -0.11 -4.65 33.70
C MET A 434 -0.09 -5.17 35.15
N LYS A 435 -1.25 -5.53 35.73
CA LYS A 435 -1.36 -6.12 37.07
C LYS A 435 -0.62 -7.47 37.21
N LYS A 436 -0.42 -8.18 36.11
CA LYS A 436 0.24 -9.50 36.09
C LYS A 436 1.74 -9.42 35.82
N LEU A 437 2.28 -8.24 35.51
CA LEU A 437 3.70 -8.08 35.25
C LEU A 437 4.53 -8.32 36.52
N PRO A 438 5.65 -9.04 36.41
CA PRO A 438 6.51 -9.25 37.58
C PRO A 438 7.13 -7.93 38.05
N PRO A 439 7.46 -7.78 39.32
CA PRO A 439 8.14 -6.59 39.84
C PRO A 439 9.46 -6.34 39.10
N ALA A 440 9.75 -5.06 38.83
CA ALA A 440 11.02 -4.64 38.26
C ALA A 440 11.40 -3.27 38.84
N LYS A 441 12.69 -3.09 39.16
CA LYS A 441 13.21 -1.81 39.64
C LYS A 441 13.22 -0.76 38.54
N ARG A 442 13.58 -1.19 37.32
CA ARG A 442 13.69 -0.38 36.11
C ARG A 442 12.96 -1.08 34.99
N ARG A 443 12.02 -0.42 34.37
CA ARG A 443 11.20 -1.01 33.30
C ARG A 443 10.96 -0.02 32.17
N VAL A 444 11.00 -0.52 30.95
CA VAL A 444 10.32 0.09 29.79
C VAL A 444 9.18 -0.83 29.38
N LEU A 445 7.97 -0.30 29.37
CA LEU A 445 6.75 -1.00 28.98
C LEU A 445 6.24 -0.41 27.67
N PHE A 446 6.14 -1.24 26.65
CA PHE A 446 5.52 -0.91 25.38
C PHE A 446 4.09 -1.44 25.37
N ILE A 447 3.13 -0.59 24.98
CA ILE A 447 1.72 -0.98 24.85
C ILE A 447 1.24 -0.58 23.48
N ASN A 448 1.00 -1.58 22.61
CA ASN A 448 0.51 -1.38 21.25
C ASN A 448 -0.99 -1.69 21.21
N ILE A 449 -1.80 -0.62 21.15
CA ILE A 449 -3.26 -0.70 21.19
C ILE A 449 -3.86 -0.87 19.79
N MET A 450 -5.12 -1.33 19.73
CA MET A 450 -5.90 -1.43 18.50
C MET A 450 -6.46 -0.06 18.06
N GLY A 451 -6.65 0.84 19.00
CA GLY A 451 -7.01 2.24 18.77
C GLY A 451 -8.17 2.45 17.82
N SER A 452 -7.94 3.28 16.78
CA SER A 452 -8.93 3.63 15.77
C SER A 452 -8.79 2.82 14.47
N HIS A 453 -8.29 1.56 14.56
CA HIS A 453 -8.19 0.68 13.40
C HIS A 453 -9.56 0.48 12.73
N TYR A 454 -9.57 0.41 11.39
CA TYR A 454 -10.79 0.25 10.59
C TYR A 454 -11.69 -0.85 11.12
N THR A 455 -13.02 -0.72 10.88
CA THR A 455 -14.16 -1.28 11.61
C THR A 455 -14.33 -0.64 12.99
N TYR A 456 -14.27 0.68 13.02
CA TYR A 456 -14.25 1.52 14.22
C TYR A 456 -15.20 1.06 15.33
N LEU A 457 -16.47 0.77 15.02
CA LEU A 457 -17.45 0.30 16.02
C LEU A 457 -17.07 -1.02 16.68
N ALA A 458 -16.27 -1.87 16.01
CA ALA A 458 -15.79 -3.12 16.61
C ALA A 458 -14.67 -2.89 17.63
N ARG A 459 -14.08 -1.69 17.69
CA ARG A 459 -13.01 -1.34 18.62
C ARG A 459 -13.53 -0.88 19.98
N VAL A 460 -14.82 -0.56 20.07
CA VAL A 460 -15.46 -0.05 21.28
C VAL A 460 -16.53 -1.03 21.77
N PRO A 461 -16.47 -1.52 23.02
CA PRO A 461 -17.51 -2.37 23.60
C PRO A 461 -18.90 -1.74 23.44
N ALA A 462 -19.86 -2.52 22.96
CA ALA A 462 -21.17 -2.00 22.57
C ALA A 462 -21.94 -1.36 23.75
N ASP A 463 -21.80 -1.92 24.95
CA ASP A 463 -22.41 -1.44 26.19
C ASP A 463 -21.77 -0.16 26.73
N GLN A 464 -20.60 0.25 26.21
CA GLN A 464 -19.87 1.42 26.69
C GLN A 464 -20.01 2.64 25.77
N ARG A 465 -20.51 2.45 24.53
CA ARG A 465 -20.58 3.51 23.51
C ARG A 465 -21.37 4.74 23.98
N GLY A 466 -22.53 4.52 24.57
CA GLY A 466 -23.37 5.63 25.08
C GLY A 466 -22.74 6.44 26.20
N ALA A 467 -21.79 5.87 26.95
CA ALA A 467 -21.11 6.55 28.06
C ALA A 467 -19.92 7.43 27.60
N LEU A 468 -19.52 7.36 26.34
CA LEU A 468 -18.39 8.14 25.80
C LEU A 468 -18.77 9.56 25.39
N GLY A 469 -20.06 9.89 25.32
CA GLY A 469 -20.53 11.26 25.11
C GLY A 469 -20.39 11.81 23.68
N ILE A 470 -20.15 10.93 22.69
CA ILE A 470 -20.12 11.30 21.26
C ILE A 470 -21.55 11.29 20.71
N SER A 471 -21.91 12.30 19.93
CA SER A 471 -23.23 12.43 19.32
C SER A 471 -23.47 11.34 18.27
N GLU A 472 -24.61 10.64 18.32
CA GLU A 472 -25.00 9.68 17.28
C GLU A 472 -25.27 10.36 15.91
N ASN A 473 -25.45 11.68 15.89
CA ASN A 473 -25.59 12.46 14.67
C ASN A 473 -24.25 12.96 14.10
N ASP A 474 -23.14 12.67 14.76
CA ASP A 474 -21.81 12.99 14.25
C ASP A 474 -21.55 12.21 12.95
N PRO A 475 -21.14 12.87 11.85
CA PRO A 475 -20.83 12.21 10.59
C PRO A 475 -19.69 11.18 10.73
N TYR A 476 -18.85 11.32 11.73
CA TYR A 476 -17.71 10.45 12.02
C TYR A 476 -17.89 9.63 13.30
N TYR A 477 -19.15 9.46 13.75
CA TYR A 477 -19.52 8.83 15.02
C TYR A 477 -18.70 7.58 15.37
N GLY A 478 -18.55 6.64 14.44
CA GLY A 478 -17.80 5.42 14.70
C GLY A 478 -16.32 5.68 15.01
N TYR A 479 -15.70 6.60 14.28
CA TYR A 479 -14.29 6.98 14.47
C TYR A 479 -14.10 7.76 15.78
N ASP A 480 -14.93 8.76 16.03
CA ASP A 480 -14.84 9.61 17.21
C ASP A 480 -15.14 8.85 18.51
N LEU A 481 -15.99 7.81 18.45
CA LEU A 481 -16.13 6.87 19.56
C LEU A 481 -14.81 6.15 19.89
N THR A 482 -14.03 5.74 18.87
CA THR A 482 -12.73 5.09 19.12
C THR A 482 -11.73 6.06 19.74
N ALA A 483 -11.75 7.33 19.32
CA ALA A 483 -10.91 8.37 19.89
C ALA A 483 -11.24 8.61 21.38
N ALA A 484 -12.52 8.72 21.73
CA ALA A 484 -12.98 8.89 23.11
C ALA A 484 -12.69 7.63 23.97
N TYR A 485 -12.82 6.46 23.39
CA TYR A 485 -12.47 5.21 24.05
C TYR A 485 -10.97 5.11 24.32
N THR A 486 -10.15 5.46 23.34
CA THR A 486 -8.68 5.47 23.47
C THR A 486 -8.21 6.45 24.54
N ASP A 487 -8.79 7.65 24.60
CA ASP A 487 -8.50 8.64 25.66
C ASP A 487 -8.75 8.05 27.07
N ARG A 488 -9.85 7.32 27.24
CA ARG A 488 -10.17 6.62 28.49
C ARG A 488 -9.17 5.50 28.79
N VAL A 489 -8.84 4.68 27.79
CA VAL A 489 -7.85 3.59 27.95
C VAL A 489 -6.49 4.15 28.38
N ILE A 490 -6.03 5.21 27.73
CA ILE A 490 -4.75 5.87 28.08
C ILE A 490 -4.81 6.43 29.51
N ARG A 491 -5.92 7.06 29.91
CA ARG A 491 -6.15 7.50 31.30
C ARG A 491 -5.99 6.36 32.29
N ASP A 492 -6.64 5.23 32.03
CA ASP A 492 -6.67 4.10 32.97
C ASP A 492 -5.27 3.44 33.08
N ILE A 493 -4.53 3.35 31.96
CA ILE A 493 -3.11 2.94 31.95
C ILE A 493 -2.27 3.91 32.79
N PHE A 494 -2.42 5.23 32.56
CA PHE A 494 -1.67 6.29 33.25
C PHE A 494 -1.92 6.25 34.75
N GLU A 495 -3.19 6.24 35.18
CA GLU A 495 -3.54 6.25 36.61
C GLU A 495 -3.05 4.97 37.32
N TYR A 496 -3.20 3.81 36.69
CA TYR A 496 -2.66 2.57 37.25
C TYR A 496 -1.13 2.61 37.38
N ALA A 497 -0.43 3.03 36.33
CA ALA A 497 1.03 3.10 36.33
C ALA A 497 1.56 4.10 37.35
N LYS A 498 0.91 5.26 37.46
CA LYS A 498 1.25 6.29 38.45
C LYS A 498 1.07 5.77 39.88
N ALA A 499 0.00 5.05 40.18
CA ALA A 499 -0.30 4.54 41.50
C ALA A 499 0.54 3.31 41.91
N HIS A 500 0.91 2.45 40.97
CA HIS A 500 1.42 1.09 41.26
C HIS A 500 2.77 0.74 40.65
N MET A 501 3.28 1.52 39.67
CA MET A 501 4.48 1.14 38.91
C MET A 501 5.62 2.16 38.98
N ASN A 502 5.54 3.18 39.89
CA ASN A 502 6.54 4.24 39.96
C ASN A 502 6.81 4.86 38.58
N LEU A 503 5.73 5.37 37.95
CA LEU A 503 5.78 5.93 36.58
C LEU A 503 6.71 7.17 36.55
N LYS A 504 7.71 7.14 35.66
CA LYS A 504 8.65 8.25 35.43
C LYS A 504 8.30 9.02 34.17
N SER A 505 8.03 8.32 33.06
CA SER A 505 7.56 8.95 31.82
C SER A 505 6.51 8.10 31.12
N LEU A 506 5.62 8.77 30.40
CA LEU A 506 4.71 8.14 29.46
C LEU A 506 4.78 8.93 28.15
N VAL A 507 5.03 8.23 27.05
CA VAL A 507 5.00 8.77 25.69
C VAL A 507 3.87 8.09 24.94
N TYR A 508 3.06 8.86 24.24
CA TYR A 508 2.03 8.38 23.34
C TYR A 508 2.25 8.97 21.94
N PHE A 509 2.15 8.14 20.94
CA PHE A 509 2.03 8.55 19.55
C PHE A 509 1.21 7.54 18.77
N SER A 510 0.54 7.99 17.69
CA SER A 510 -0.08 7.08 16.73
C SER A 510 0.91 6.69 15.65
N ASP A 511 0.72 5.51 15.10
CA ASP A 511 1.48 5.03 13.94
C ASP A 511 1.23 5.92 12.71
N HIS A 512 -0.03 6.22 12.38
CA HIS A 512 -0.46 7.15 11.34
C HIS A 512 -1.79 7.82 11.71
N GLY A 513 -2.20 8.80 10.91
CA GLY A 513 -3.51 9.41 10.96
C GLY A 513 -4.51 8.67 10.07
N GLU A 514 -5.68 9.27 9.86
CA GLU A 514 -6.76 8.71 9.06
C GLU A 514 -7.46 9.81 8.26
N ASN A 515 -7.69 9.57 6.96
CA ASN A 515 -8.59 10.37 6.16
C ASN A 515 -9.97 9.72 6.18
N MET A 516 -11.02 10.49 6.50
CA MET A 516 -12.35 9.93 6.69
C MET A 516 -13.01 9.42 5.40
N GLU A 517 -12.55 9.86 4.22
CA GLU A 517 -13.07 9.44 2.91
C GLU A 517 -12.20 8.34 2.27
N HIS A 518 -10.88 8.49 2.38
CA HIS A 518 -9.88 7.65 1.69
C HIS A 518 -9.09 6.73 2.62
N PHE A 519 -9.38 6.76 3.92
CA PHE A 519 -8.68 6.02 4.98
C PHE A 519 -7.18 6.41 5.05
N HIS A 520 -6.30 5.45 5.19
CA HIS A 520 -4.84 5.61 5.20
C HIS A 520 -4.20 5.00 3.94
N SER A 521 -4.84 5.19 2.78
CA SER A 521 -4.28 4.76 1.50
C SER A 521 -3.07 5.63 1.13
N THR A 522 -2.11 5.04 0.41
CA THR A 522 -0.93 5.77 -0.05
C THR A 522 -1.13 6.44 -1.41
N SER A 523 -2.22 6.12 -2.09
CA SER A 523 -2.62 6.70 -3.38
C SER A 523 -4.15 6.78 -3.48
N PRO A 524 -4.72 8.00 -3.50
CA PRO A 524 -4.06 9.29 -3.33
C PRO A 524 -3.60 9.51 -1.88
N PHE A 525 -2.47 10.24 -1.72
CA PHE A 525 -1.99 10.65 -0.41
C PHE A 525 -2.65 11.97 0.02
N PHE A 526 -3.12 12.03 1.26
CA PHE A 526 -3.59 13.25 1.92
C PHE A 526 -2.83 13.45 3.22
N TYR A 527 -2.58 14.71 3.61
CA TYR A 527 -1.77 15.01 4.79
C TYR A 527 -2.44 14.62 6.11
N ASP A 528 -3.76 14.60 6.19
CA ASP A 528 -4.49 14.11 7.36
C ASP A 528 -4.23 12.63 7.68
N MET A 529 -3.83 11.82 6.69
CA MET A 529 -3.35 10.46 6.90
C MET A 529 -2.06 10.35 7.71
N VAL A 530 -1.36 11.48 7.88
CA VAL A 530 -0.10 11.55 8.63
C VAL A 530 -0.15 12.55 9.79
N HIS A 531 -1.29 13.18 10.05
CA HIS A 531 -1.50 14.02 11.23
C HIS A 531 -1.70 13.13 12.45
N ILE A 532 -0.70 13.03 13.32
CA ILE A 532 -0.75 12.17 14.49
C ILE A 532 -0.73 12.97 15.80
N PRO A 533 -1.36 12.49 16.87
CA PRO A 533 -1.12 12.97 18.21
C PRO A 533 0.27 12.50 18.69
N PHE A 534 0.94 13.37 19.45
CA PHE A 534 2.16 13.04 20.19
C PHE A 534 2.16 13.81 21.50
N PHE A 535 2.32 13.10 22.62
CA PHE A 535 2.50 13.77 23.91
C PHE A 535 3.44 13.00 24.83
N VAL A 536 4.03 13.73 25.77
CA VAL A 536 4.93 13.22 26.80
C VAL A 536 4.43 13.66 28.16
N TYR A 537 4.39 12.73 29.12
CA TYR A 537 4.26 12.99 30.55
C TYR A 537 5.58 12.68 31.23
N LEU A 538 6.01 13.53 32.18
CA LEU A 538 7.10 13.27 33.09
C LEU A 538 6.63 13.46 34.54
N SER A 539 6.94 12.50 35.43
CA SER A 539 6.56 12.64 36.84
C SER A 539 7.33 13.76 37.54
N PRO A 540 6.75 14.42 38.56
CA PRO A 540 7.40 15.53 39.25
C PRO A 540 8.78 15.20 39.83
N ASP A 541 8.97 14.00 40.37
CA ASP A 541 10.25 13.55 40.88
C ASP A 541 11.28 13.31 39.76
N TYR A 542 10.83 12.84 38.61
CA TYR A 542 11.69 12.67 37.41
C TYR A 542 12.11 14.03 36.84
N GLN A 543 11.20 15.01 36.82
CA GLN A 543 11.51 16.39 36.44
C GLN A 543 12.48 17.05 37.40
N ALA A 544 12.32 16.80 38.71
CA ALA A 544 13.26 17.31 39.72
C ALA A 544 14.68 16.74 39.54
N ALA A 545 14.80 15.45 39.13
CA ALA A 545 16.08 14.83 38.81
C ALA A 545 16.66 15.30 37.46
N HIS A 546 15.80 15.67 36.52
CA HIS A 546 16.16 16.08 35.15
C HIS A 546 15.48 17.41 34.77
N PRO A 547 15.85 18.53 35.36
CA PRO A 547 15.08 19.79 35.31
C PRO A 547 15.04 20.44 33.89
N SER A 548 15.87 20.04 32.98
CA SER A 548 15.87 20.57 31.59
C SER A 548 14.86 19.91 30.67
N LEU A 549 14.42 18.68 30.94
CA LEU A 549 13.62 17.90 30.00
C LEU A 549 12.26 18.53 29.67
N MET A 550 11.44 18.79 30.70
CA MET A 550 10.08 19.32 30.47
C MET A 550 10.10 20.74 29.88
N PRO A 551 10.95 21.70 30.33
CA PRO A 551 11.05 23.01 29.69
C PRO A 551 11.43 22.94 28.22
N VAL A 552 12.34 22.01 27.83
CA VAL A 552 12.72 21.81 26.42
C VAL A 552 11.55 21.25 25.64
N LEU A 553 10.89 20.18 26.11
CA LEU A 553 9.69 19.62 25.48
C LEU A 553 8.60 20.68 25.26
N LYS A 554 8.31 21.50 26.29
CA LYS A 554 7.35 22.61 26.21
C LYS A 554 7.73 23.63 25.13
N SER A 555 9.02 23.95 24.99
CA SER A 555 9.51 24.88 23.96
C SER A 555 9.37 24.30 22.55
N HIS A 556 9.24 22.97 22.42
CA HIS A 556 9.14 22.27 21.15
C HIS A 556 7.70 21.82 20.78
N GLU A 557 6.68 22.18 21.55
CA GLU A 557 5.27 21.80 21.29
C GLU A 557 4.74 22.22 19.91
N LYS A 558 5.32 23.27 19.32
CA LYS A 558 4.96 23.78 17.99
C LYS A 558 6.05 23.54 16.93
N ARG A 559 7.07 22.77 17.25
CA ARG A 559 8.08 22.38 16.27
C ARG A 559 7.63 21.13 15.52
N PRO A 560 7.92 21.04 14.22
CA PRO A 560 7.60 19.84 13.46
C PRO A 560 8.36 18.64 14.05
N PHE A 561 7.66 17.55 14.16
CA PHE A 561 8.17 16.27 14.65
C PHE A 561 7.61 15.16 13.78
N THR A 562 8.40 14.14 13.48
CA THR A 562 7.94 12.94 12.78
C THR A 562 8.24 11.71 13.61
N ASN A 563 7.32 10.72 13.61
CA ASN A 563 7.41 9.60 14.54
C ASN A 563 8.62 8.67 14.31
N ASP A 564 9.31 8.73 13.17
CA ASP A 564 10.60 8.09 12.97
C ASP A 564 11.75 8.71 13.81
N LEU A 565 11.50 9.84 14.46
CA LEU A 565 12.39 10.47 15.44
C LEU A 565 12.06 10.05 16.88
N ALA A 566 11.05 9.19 17.06
CA ALA A 566 10.65 8.74 18.38
C ALA A 566 11.75 7.91 19.06
N PHE A 567 12.58 7.16 18.32
CA PHE A 567 13.71 6.44 18.86
C PHE A 567 14.67 7.36 19.64
N ASP A 568 15.10 8.46 19.03
CA ASP A 568 16.02 9.41 19.65
C ASP A 568 15.37 10.10 20.85
N THR A 569 14.09 10.48 20.71
CA THR A 569 13.35 11.14 21.79
C THR A 569 13.19 10.23 23.02
N VAL A 570 12.74 8.99 22.83
CA VAL A 570 12.51 8.09 23.99
C VAL A 570 13.82 7.61 24.60
N THR A 571 14.86 7.34 23.80
CA THR A 571 16.18 6.94 24.33
C THR A 571 16.86 8.11 25.06
N GLY A 572 16.64 9.35 24.62
CA GLY A 572 17.03 10.56 25.34
C GLY A 572 16.31 10.69 26.68
N LEU A 573 14.99 10.54 26.70
CA LEU A 573 14.15 10.57 27.91
C LEU A 573 14.52 9.48 28.91
N TRP A 574 14.89 8.27 28.46
CA TRP A 574 15.28 7.15 29.34
C TRP A 574 16.75 7.19 29.76
N ARG A 575 17.55 8.12 29.23
CA ARG A 575 19.02 8.14 29.37
C ARG A 575 19.68 6.86 28.84
N ALA A 576 19.06 6.26 27.84
CA ALA A 576 19.53 5.05 27.16
C ALA A 576 20.21 5.39 25.83
N LYS A 577 20.99 6.48 25.80
CA LYS A 577 21.66 6.96 24.57
C LYS A 577 22.70 5.96 24.10
N THR A 578 22.62 5.62 22.82
CA THR A 578 23.52 4.65 22.20
C THR A 578 24.30 5.30 21.06
N ASN A 579 25.23 4.58 20.46
CA ASN A 579 25.93 5.01 19.24
C ASN A 579 25.01 5.18 18.03
N PHE A 580 23.70 4.91 18.17
CA PHE A 580 22.65 5.18 17.18
C PHE A 580 21.80 6.43 17.52
N TYR A 581 22.07 7.07 18.67
CA TYR A 581 21.34 8.26 19.13
C TYR A 581 21.89 9.54 18.51
N HIS A 582 21.00 10.43 18.10
CA HIS A 582 21.32 11.75 17.54
C HIS A 582 20.53 12.84 18.28
N ALA A 583 21.24 13.72 18.99
CA ALA A 583 20.61 14.82 19.75
C ALA A 583 19.79 15.77 18.86
N ALA A 584 20.17 15.90 17.58
CA ALA A 584 19.45 16.71 16.59
C ALA A 584 18.04 16.16 16.25
N TYR A 585 17.75 14.93 16.59
CA TYR A 585 16.46 14.26 16.35
C TYR A 585 15.67 14.00 17.64
N ASP A 586 16.25 14.29 18.80
CA ASP A 586 15.62 14.12 20.10
C ASP A 586 14.81 15.37 20.47
N LEU A 587 13.46 15.26 20.42
CA LEU A 587 12.55 16.37 20.77
C LEU A 587 12.74 16.87 22.22
N SER A 588 13.31 16.05 23.13
CA SER A 588 13.64 16.43 24.52
C SER A 588 15.02 17.07 24.66
N SER A 589 15.80 17.16 23.57
CA SER A 589 17.12 17.77 23.55
C SER A 589 17.04 19.25 23.16
N PRO A 590 17.83 20.14 23.79
CA PRO A 590 17.98 21.52 23.34
C PRO A 590 18.62 21.63 21.94
N ASP A 591 19.31 20.56 21.50
CA ASP A 591 19.96 20.48 20.17
C ASP A 591 19.02 20.00 19.08
N TYR A 592 17.71 19.82 19.35
CA TYR A 592 16.73 19.42 18.37
C TYR A 592 16.74 20.34 17.13
N ALA A 593 17.06 19.79 15.96
CA ALA A 593 17.39 20.61 14.81
C ALA A 593 16.31 20.67 13.72
N ILE A 594 15.30 19.77 13.75
CA ILE A 594 14.31 19.70 12.67
C ILE A 594 13.48 20.99 12.61
N THR A 595 13.49 21.60 11.43
CA THR A 595 12.71 22.80 11.12
C THR A 595 11.58 22.47 10.14
N MET A 596 10.69 23.43 9.88
CA MET A 596 9.62 23.25 8.88
C MET A 596 10.18 23.03 7.47
N GLU A 597 11.36 23.58 7.18
CA GLU A 597 12.03 23.40 5.88
C GLU A 597 12.63 22.00 5.72
N ASP A 598 12.92 21.31 6.82
CA ASP A 598 13.58 20.00 6.81
C ASP A 598 12.57 18.86 6.98
N ALA A 599 11.44 19.12 7.65
CA ALA A 599 10.47 18.11 8.04
C ALA A 599 9.83 17.41 6.81
N LYS A 600 9.91 16.10 6.81
CA LYS A 600 9.45 15.22 5.74
C LYS A 600 8.43 14.22 6.24
N THR A 601 7.63 13.70 5.34
CA THR A 601 6.72 12.57 5.58
C THR A 601 6.68 11.66 4.34
N PHE A 602 5.94 10.59 4.42
CA PHE A 602 5.78 9.60 3.35
C PHE A 602 7.13 9.06 2.84
N GLY A 603 8.01 8.66 3.78
CA GLY A 603 9.34 8.15 3.46
C GLY A 603 10.22 9.17 2.75
N GLY A 604 10.10 10.44 3.10
CA GLY A 604 10.83 11.55 2.49
C GLY A 604 10.28 12.04 1.15
N LYS A 605 9.17 11.48 0.66
CA LYS A 605 8.56 11.83 -0.64
C LYS A 605 7.73 13.11 -0.59
N ARG A 606 7.37 13.60 0.60
CA ARG A 606 6.58 14.81 0.83
C ARG A 606 7.23 15.68 1.90
N MET A 607 7.12 17.00 1.73
CA MET A 607 7.56 17.96 2.75
C MET A 607 6.38 18.32 3.64
N VAL A 608 6.60 18.45 4.94
CA VAL A 608 5.55 18.87 5.89
C VAL A 608 5.07 20.29 5.60
N LYS A 609 5.97 21.19 5.16
CA LYS A 609 5.59 22.56 4.78
C LYS A 609 4.58 22.68 3.64
N ASP A 610 4.43 21.63 2.83
CA ASP A 610 3.46 21.58 1.72
C ASP A 610 2.07 21.14 2.17
N ASP A 611 1.86 20.92 3.47
CA ASP A 611 0.57 20.56 4.04
C ASP A 611 -0.43 21.73 3.91
N PRO A 612 -1.56 21.55 3.19
CA PRO A 612 -2.57 22.59 3.04
C PRO A 612 -3.18 23.07 4.37
N ALA A 613 -3.15 22.26 5.42
CA ALA A 613 -3.68 22.62 6.73
C ALA A 613 -2.86 23.74 7.41
N LEU A 614 -1.59 23.90 7.05
CA LEU A 614 -0.72 24.96 7.57
C LEU A 614 -1.02 26.35 7.01
N ALA A 615 -1.77 26.43 5.90
CA ALA A 615 -2.14 27.68 5.26
C ALA A 615 -3.45 28.31 5.83
N LYS A 616 -4.09 27.60 6.75
CA LYS A 616 -5.33 28.02 7.43
C LYS A 616 -5.03 28.58 8.81
#